data_e3878e1163822606134ea4bcb395eedc
#
_entry.id   e3878e1163822606134ea4bcb395eedc
#
_cell.length_a   1.000
_cell.length_b   1.000
_cell.length_c   1.000
_cell.angle_alpha   90.00
_cell.angle_beta   90.00
_cell.angle_gamma   90.00
#
_symmetry.space_group_name_H-M   'P 1'
#
loop_
_entity.id
_entity.type
_entity.pdbx_description
1 polymer ?
#
loop_
_entity_poly.entity_id
_entity_poly.type
_entity_poly.pdbx_seq_one_letter_code
_entity_poly.pdbx_strand_id
1 'polypeptide(L)'
;MVKWIQKKTKIKADREDDLKTRILKARGIPLEDHQEFLFPDEKWENHPFEIRNVEKAVNRILEGIADKETIVVSGDPDADGITATAIMFNRLKALQEFNEFDLDYIYPQRDTGHGLYGQLSIQDHWLSKAEKAKVEKDKEEVEKWEKLINLSRSNIEKTKVADLLIILDSSSNDLKGVERARTLNPDLDIIILDHHEFDSKEIMDEMDNEVILCNPHHRLDESINKDLSGAGMAYKVAKGIDEVLEDDGFSNQFRDLVAIGLVGDMMSVLNFENRYLISQGLQNVNNIGLS
;
A
#
# COMPACT_ATOMS: atom_id res chain seq x y z
N MET A 1 -31.35 15.95 15.28
CA MET A 1 -32.22 15.85 14.09
C MET A 1 -31.26 15.90 12.86
N VAL A 2 -31.08 14.78 12.16
CA VAL A 2 -30.21 14.69 10.98
C VAL A 2 -30.91 15.36 9.81
N LYS A 3 -30.34 16.45 9.29
CA LYS A 3 -30.84 17.12 8.08
C LYS A 3 -30.30 16.41 6.85
N TRP A 4 -31.16 15.71 6.14
CA TRP A 4 -30.81 15.19 4.83
C TRP A 4 -30.65 16.32 3.82
N ILE A 5 -29.46 16.50 3.26
CA ILE A 5 -29.22 17.48 2.20
C ILE A 5 -29.29 16.74 0.87
N GLN A 6 -30.31 17.03 0.09
CA GLN A 6 -30.40 16.51 -1.28
C GLN A 6 -29.31 17.16 -2.14
N LYS A 7 -28.31 16.37 -2.57
CA LYS A 7 -27.28 16.84 -3.50
C LYS A 7 -27.97 17.17 -4.83
N LYS A 8 -27.97 18.44 -5.22
CA LYS A 8 -28.48 18.85 -6.54
C LYS A 8 -27.53 18.33 -7.61
N THR A 9 -27.91 17.28 -8.31
CA THR A 9 -27.20 16.82 -9.50
C THR A 9 -27.44 17.81 -10.65
N LYS A 10 -26.39 18.20 -11.36
CA LYS A 10 -26.49 19.09 -12.54
C LYS A 10 -27.15 18.40 -13.73
N ILE A 11 -27.23 17.07 -13.73
CA ILE A 11 -27.76 16.25 -14.82
C ILE A 11 -29.19 15.85 -14.48
N LYS A 12 -30.16 16.27 -15.29
CA LYS A 12 -31.53 15.82 -15.20
C LYS A 12 -31.64 14.46 -15.87
N ALA A 13 -31.82 13.40 -15.08
CA ALA A 13 -32.23 12.11 -15.62
C ALA A 13 -33.65 12.23 -16.18
N ASP A 14 -33.87 11.67 -17.36
CA ASP A 14 -35.20 11.64 -17.96
C ASP A 14 -36.12 10.73 -17.13
N ARG A 15 -37.43 11.03 -17.09
CA ARG A 15 -38.39 10.19 -16.35
C ARG A 15 -38.60 8.82 -17.02
N GLU A 16 -38.26 8.70 -18.30
CA GLU A 16 -38.34 7.47 -19.06
C GLU A 16 -37.14 6.54 -18.83
N ASP A 17 -36.01 7.07 -18.27
CA ASP A 17 -34.85 6.25 -17.95
C ASP A 17 -35.19 5.22 -16.83
N ASP A 18 -34.65 4.01 -16.96
CA ASP A 18 -34.70 3.04 -15.87
C ASP A 18 -33.87 3.50 -14.65
N LEU A 19 -34.09 2.87 -13.50
CA LEU A 19 -33.41 3.27 -12.26
C LEU A 19 -31.89 3.23 -12.37
N LYS A 20 -31.34 2.20 -13.05
CA LYS A 20 -29.90 2.01 -13.22
C LYS A 20 -29.29 3.17 -14.04
N THR A 21 -29.88 3.47 -15.18
CA THR A 21 -29.48 4.60 -16.04
C THR A 21 -29.56 5.92 -15.29
N ARG A 22 -30.61 6.15 -14.50
CA ARG A 22 -30.74 7.37 -13.69
C ARG A 22 -29.65 7.51 -12.65
N ILE A 23 -29.26 6.42 -11.99
CA ILE A 23 -28.17 6.42 -10.99
C ILE A 23 -26.84 6.73 -11.67
N LEU A 24 -26.52 6.10 -12.79
CA LEU A 24 -25.28 6.32 -13.51
C LEU A 24 -25.17 7.75 -14.04
N LYS A 25 -26.21 8.27 -14.68
CA LYS A 25 -26.28 9.68 -15.10
C LYS A 25 -26.11 10.64 -13.90
N ALA A 26 -26.72 10.35 -12.77
CA ALA A 26 -26.58 11.17 -11.57
C ALA A 26 -25.16 11.18 -10.99
N ARG A 27 -24.37 10.15 -11.28
CA ARG A 27 -22.94 10.05 -10.92
C ARG A 27 -22.02 10.64 -11.99
N GLY A 28 -22.56 11.15 -13.09
CA GLY A 28 -21.81 11.75 -14.17
C GLY A 28 -21.21 10.77 -15.17
N ILE A 29 -21.66 9.51 -15.16
CA ILE A 29 -21.22 8.52 -16.14
C ILE A 29 -21.96 8.75 -17.46
N PRO A 30 -21.26 8.99 -18.58
CA PRO A 30 -21.84 9.11 -19.89
C PRO A 30 -22.66 7.88 -20.29
N LEU A 31 -23.71 8.03 -21.10
CA LEU A 31 -24.60 6.92 -21.44
C LEU A 31 -23.86 5.82 -22.22
N GLU A 32 -22.93 6.21 -23.08
CA GLU A 32 -22.06 5.34 -23.85
C GLU A 32 -21.18 4.45 -22.99
N ASP A 33 -20.79 4.92 -21.80
CA ASP A 33 -19.90 4.21 -20.89
C ASP A 33 -20.65 3.31 -19.89
N HIS A 34 -22.00 3.36 -19.84
CA HIS A 34 -22.77 2.63 -18.84
C HIS A 34 -22.51 1.13 -18.85
N GLN A 35 -22.36 0.52 -20.02
CA GLN A 35 -22.13 -0.92 -20.14
C GLN A 35 -20.75 -1.29 -19.59
N GLU A 36 -19.72 -0.58 -19.99
CA GLU A 36 -18.34 -0.80 -19.54
C GLU A 36 -18.17 -0.48 -18.06
N PHE A 37 -18.82 0.58 -17.59
CA PHE A 37 -18.80 0.93 -16.17
C PHE A 37 -19.41 -0.15 -15.27
N LEU A 38 -20.44 -0.84 -15.75
CA LEU A 38 -21.09 -1.93 -14.99
C LEU A 38 -20.38 -3.27 -15.13
N PHE A 39 -19.72 -3.49 -16.26
CA PHE A 39 -19.02 -4.73 -16.60
C PHE A 39 -17.65 -4.41 -17.20
N PRO A 40 -16.74 -3.86 -16.36
CA PRO A 40 -15.40 -3.51 -16.82
C PRO A 40 -14.62 -4.78 -17.22
N ASP A 41 -13.82 -4.66 -18.25
CA ASP A 41 -12.95 -5.74 -18.75
C ASP A 41 -11.47 -5.42 -18.58
N GLU A 42 -10.59 -6.34 -18.94
CA GLU A 42 -9.14 -6.25 -18.75
C GLU A 42 -8.46 -5.06 -19.45
N LYS A 43 -9.09 -4.51 -20.49
CA LYS A 43 -8.54 -3.32 -21.18
C LYS A 43 -8.39 -2.10 -20.27
N TRP A 44 -9.09 -2.11 -19.13
CA TRP A 44 -9.04 -1.05 -18.13
C TRP A 44 -7.91 -1.24 -17.10
N GLU A 45 -7.23 -2.39 -17.10
CA GLU A 45 -6.06 -2.60 -16.27
C GLU A 45 -4.84 -1.93 -16.91
N ASN A 46 -4.45 -0.78 -16.39
CA ASN A 46 -3.32 -0.01 -16.91
C ASN A 46 -2.00 -0.76 -16.71
N HIS A 47 -1.06 -0.51 -17.62
CA HIS A 47 0.26 -1.13 -17.56
C HIS A 47 1.00 -0.70 -16.27
N PRO A 48 1.69 -1.62 -15.54
CA PRO A 48 2.34 -1.29 -14.28
C PRO A 48 3.41 -0.19 -14.41
N PHE A 49 4.15 -0.17 -15.52
CA PHE A 49 5.23 0.79 -15.75
C PHE A 49 4.76 2.17 -16.24
N GLU A 50 3.45 2.41 -16.36
CA GLU A 50 2.91 3.77 -16.52
C GLU A 50 3.07 4.60 -15.23
N ILE A 51 3.15 3.93 -14.07
CA ILE A 51 3.38 4.60 -12.79
C ILE A 51 4.87 4.89 -12.65
N ARG A 52 5.19 6.13 -12.37
CA ARG A 52 6.56 6.60 -12.20
C ARG A 52 7.34 5.74 -11.21
N ASN A 53 8.58 5.42 -11.57
CA ASN A 53 9.53 4.62 -10.80
C ASN A 53 9.13 3.16 -10.54
N VAL A 54 7.97 2.65 -10.97
CA VAL A 54 7.62 1.23 -10.77
C VAL A 54 8.61 0.32 -11.47
N GLU A 55 9.02 0.62 -12.70
CA GLU A 55 10.07 -0.14 -13.40
C GLU A 55 11.41 -0.11 -12.63
N LYS A 56 11.79 1.04 -12.09
CA LYS A 56 13.00 1.19 -11.26
C LYS A 56 12.90 0.37 -9.98
N ALA A 57 11.74 0.37 -9.32
CA ALA A 57 11.50 -0.42 -8.12
C ALA A 57 11.57 -1.94 -8.41
N VAL A 58 10.95 -2.38 -9.50
CA VAL A 58 11.00 -3.78 -9.96
C VAL A 58 12.43 -4.22 -10.21
N ASN A 59 13.20 -3.43 -10.97
CA ASN A 59 14.59 -3.75 -11.27
C ASN A 59 15.42 -3.84 -9.98
N ARG A 60 15.29 -2.88 -9.04
CA ARG A 60 16.01 -2.91 -7.76
C ARG A 60 15.66 -4.13 -6.90
N ILE A 61 14.39 -4.54 -6.89
CA ILE A 61 13.96 -5.76 -6.18
C ILE A 61 14.61 -6.99 -6.81
N LEU A 62 14.60 -7.10 -8.14
CA LEU A 62 15.18 -8.25 -8.84
C LEU A 62 16.71 -8.29 -8.71
N GLU A 63 17.40 -7.15 -8.70
CA GLU A 63 18.82 -7.03 -8.38
C GLU A 63 19.10 -7.57 -6.97
N GLY A 64 18.35 -7.13 -5.96
CA GLY A 64 18.50 -7.61 -4.58
C GLY A 64 18.29 -9.13 -4.43
N ILE A 65 17.34 -9.68 -5.17
CA ILE A 65 17.14 -11.14 -5.22
C ILE A 65 18.35 -11.84 -5.85
N ALA A 66 18.88 -11.31 -6.95
CA ALA A 66 20.05 -11.87 -7.65
C ALA A 66 21.33 -11.82 -6.79
N ASP A 67 21.49 -10.74 -6.04
CA ASP A 67 22.63 -10.49 -5.15
C ASP A 67 22.47 -11.16 -3.76
N LYS A 68 21.34 -11.86 -3.53
CA LYS A 68 21.03 -12.59 -2.29
C LYS A 68 20.94 -11.67 -1.06
N GLU A 69 20.40 -10.50 -1.27
CA GLU A 69 20.22 -9.48 -0.24
C GLU A 69 19.16 -9.87 0.79
N THR A 70 19.21 -9.20 1.95
CA THR A 70 18.14 -9.22 2.95
C THR A 70 17.08 -8.19 2.60
N ILE A 71 15.90 -8.63 2.16
CA ILE A 71 14.76 -7.79 1.80
C ILE A 71 13.77 -7.76 2.97
N VAL A 72 13.44 -6.56 3.44
CA VAL A 72 12.45 -6.37 4.52
C VAL A 72 11.25 -5.59 3.97
N VAL A 73 10.04 -6.09 4.25
CA VAL A 73 8.78 -5.48 3.85
C VAL A 73 8.11 -4.84 5.05
N SER A 74 7.63 -3.61 4.91
CA SER A 74 6.90 -2.87 5.95
C SER A 74 5.63 -2.25 5.39
N GLY A 75 4.50 -2.36 6.09
CA GLY A 75 3.23 -1.77 5.68
C GLY A 75 2.56 -0.96 6.80
N ASP A 76 1.36 -0.43 6.52
CA ASP A 76 0.53 0.26 7.50
C ASP A 76 -0.42 -0.71 8.22
N PRO A 77 -0.90 -0.43 9.45
CA PRO A 77 -1.71 -1.36 10.26
C PRO A 77 -3.22 -1.31 9.96
N ASP A 78 -3.63 -0.84 8.82
CA ASP A 78 -5.03 -0.88 8.39
C ASP A 78 -5.30 -1.95 7.32
N ALA A 79 -6.50 -1.94 6.73
CA ALA A 79 -6.89 -2.97 5.78
C ALA A 79 -6.10 -2.88 4.47
N ASP A 80 -5.78 -1.67 4.01
CA ASP A 80 -5.02 -1.45 2.79
C ASP A 80 -3.55 -1.81 2.98
N GLY A 81 -2.90 -1.29 4.03
CA GLY A 81 -1.51 -1.59 4.34
C GLY A 81 -1.26 -3.07 4.63
N ILE A 82 -2.20 -3.77 5.31
CA ILE A 82 -2.10 -5.22 5.54
C ILE A 82 -2.20 -5.98 4.22
N THR A 83 -3.15 -5.63 3.35
CA THR A 83 -3.31 -6.31 2.05
C THR A 83 -2.17 -5.99 1.10
N ALA A 84 -1.66 -4.76 1.08
CA ALA A 84 -0.45 -4.36 0.35
C ALA A 84 0.77 -5.20 0.78
N THR A 85 0.97 -5.32 2.10
CA THR A 85 2.05 -6.15 2.67
C THR A 85 1.91 -7.61 2.27
N ALA A 86 0.70 -8.15 2.34
CA ALA A 86 0.44 -9.54 1.97
C ALA A 86 0.73 -9.81 0.48
N ILE A 87 0.35 -8.89 -0.41
CA ILE A 87 0.62 -8.99 -1.86
C ILE A 87 2.14 -9.05 -2.09
N MET A 88 2.87 -8.05 -1.61
CA MET A 88 4.32 -7.96 -1.84
C MET A 88 5.07 -9.12 -1.19
N PHE A 89 4.78 -9.41 0.07
CA PHE A 89 5.44 -10.50 0.79
C PHE A 89 5.20 -11.87 0.12
N ASN A 90 3.98 -12.17 -0.29
CA ASN A 90 3.69 -13.44 -0.96
C ASN A 90 4.32 -13.53 -2.35
N ARG A 91 4.41 -12.40 -3.10
CA ARG A 91 5.14 -12.40 -4.39
C ARG A 91 6.62 -12.68 -4.18
N LEU A 92 7.26 -12.02 -3.23
CA LEU A 92 8.66 -12.26 -2.89
C LEU A 92 8.88 -13.67 -2.32
N LYS A 93 7.95 -14.16 -1.49
CA LYS A 93 8.01 -15.52 -0.93
C LYS A 93 7.97 -16.60 -2.01
N ALA A 94 7.16 -16.43 -3.04
CA ALA A 94 7.13 -17.33 -4.19
C ALA A 94 8.46 -17.32 -4.96
N LEU A 95 9.12 -16.16 -5.07
CA LEU A 95 10.44 -16.06 -5.69
C LEU A 95 11.53 -16.71 -4.81
N GLN A 96 11.41 -16.64 -3.50
CA GLN A 96 12.32 -17.28 -2.55
C GLN A 96 12.34 -18.80 -2.65
N GLU A 97 11.29 -19.43 -3.18
CA GLU A 97 11.28 -20.89 -3.42
C GLU A 97 12.33 -21.33 -4.48
N PHE A 98 12.71 -20.42 -5.37
CA PHE A 98 13.63 -20.68 -6.48
C PHE A 98 14.94 -19.88 -6.39
N ASN A 99 15.05 -18.94 -5.47
CA ASN A 99 16.18 -18.05 -5.30
C ASN A 99 16.61 -18.00 -3.84
N GLU A 100 17.91 -17.89 -3.59
CA GLU A 100 18.46 -17.75 -2.24
C GLU A 100 18.58 -16.26 -1.91
N PHE A 101 17.69 -15.73 -1.07
CA PHE A 101 17.79 -14.41 -0.45
C PHE A 101 17.01 -14.42 0.87
N ASP A 102 17.30 -13.48 1.76
CA ASP A 102 16.60 -13.39 3.03
C ASP A 102 15.38 -12.47 2.91
N LEU A 103 14.23 -12.94 3.42
CA LEU A 103 12.98 -12.19 3.39
C LEU A 103 12.40 -12.11 4.81
N ASP A 104 12.17 -10.91 5.28
CA ASP A 104 11.52 -10.64 6.58
C ASP A 104 10.51 -9.49 6.44
N TYR A 105 9.76 -9.22 7.51
CA TYR A 105 8.79 -8.13 7.54
C TYR A 105 8.78 -7.40 8.87
N ILE A 106 8.49 -6.10 8.82
CA ILE A 106 8.20 -5.26 9.96
C ILE A 106 6.71 -5.31 10.24
N TYR A 107 6.35 -5.70 11.46
CA TYR A 107 4.95 -5.81 11.86
C TYR A 107 4.42 -4.44 12.27
N PRO A 108 3.53 -3.82 11.48
CA PRO A 108 2.97 -2.52 11.81
C PRO A 108 2.00 -2.64 13.00
N GLN A 109 1.96 -1.61 13.85
CA GLN A 109 0.96 -1.50 14.92
C GLN A 109 0.43 -0.07 15.01
N ARG A 110 -0.87 0.06 15.22
CA ARG A 110 -1.53 1.36 15.37
C ARG A 110 -0.97 2.20 16.51
N ASP A 111 -0.55 1.56 17.58
CA ASP A 111 -0.01 2.23 18.77
C ASP A 111 1.39 2.82 18.55
N THR A 112 2.12 2.42 17.50
CA THR A 112 3.44 2.98 17.16
C THR A 112 3.35 4.28 16.37
N GLY A 113 2.18 4.62 15.85
CA GLY A 113 1.95 5.74 14.94
C GLY A 113 2.10 5.34 13.46
N HIS A 114 1.63 6.21 12.58
CA HIS A 114 1.73 6.00 11.14
C HIS A 114 3.18 6.19 10.67
N GLY A 115 3.53 5.47 9.61
CA GLY A 115 4.80 5.60 8.92
C GLY A 115 5.98 4.92 9.60
N LEU A 116 7.11 5.01 8.91
CA LEU A 116 8.36 4.34 9.27
C LEU A 116 8.95 4.88 10.58
N TYR A 117 8.87 6.19 10.81
CA TYR A 117 9.42 6.80 12.03
C TYR A 117 8.82 6.19 13.30
N GLY A 118 7.50 6.03 13.33
CA GLY A 118 6.81 5.40 14.47
C GLY A 118 7.25 3.95 14.69
N GLN A 119 7.45 3.21 13.62
CA GLN A 119 7.86 1.79 13.67
C GLN A 119 9.31 1.60 14.12
N LEU A 120 10.20 2.57 13.83
CA LEU A 120 11.63 2.52 14.15
C LEU A 120 12.02 3.33 15.38
N SER A 121 11.05 3.84 16.16
CA SER A 121 11.30 4.67 17.33
C SER A 121 10.70 4.04 18.58
N ILE A 122 11.51 3.95 19.65
CA ILE A 122 11.00 3.64 20.98
C ILE A 122 10.61 4.96 21.61
N GLN A 123 9.31 5.16 21.86
CA GLN A 123 8.83 6.42 22.40
C GLN A 123 9.06 6.51 23.90
N ASP A 124 9.60 7.63 24.37
CA ASP A 124 9.91 7.84 25.78
C ASP A 124 8.72 7.64 26.72
N HIS A 125 7.52 7.98 26.24
CA HIS A 125 6.31 7.78 27.04
C HIS A 125 5.97 6.30 27.26
N TRP A 126 6.34 5.37 26.35
CA TRP A 126 6.13 3.92 26.57
C TRP A 126 7.03 3.41 27.68
N LEU A 127 8.30 3.86 27.73
CA LEU A 127 9.23 3.52 28.81
C LEU A 127 8.70 4.02 30.15
N SER A 128 8.26 5.28 30.19
CA SER A 128 7.66 5.88 31.39
C SER A 128 6.38 5.17 31.84
N LYS A 129 5.51 4.79 30.90
CA LYS A 129 4.28 4.05 31.19
C LYS A 129 4.56 2.63 31.70
N ALA A 130 5.53 1.93 31.10
CA ALA A 130 5.93 0.61 31.56
C ALA A 130 6.51 0.64 32.99
N GLU A 131 7.36 1.64 33.29
CA GLU A 131 7.90 1.82 34.65
C GLU A 131 6.80 2.13 35.67
N LYS A 132 5.88 3.04 35.34
CA LYS A 132 4.74 3.36 36.20
C LYS A 132 3.87 2.14 36.47
N ALA A 133 3.51 1.38 35.43
CA ALA A 133 2.73 0.15 35.59
C ALA A 133 3.40 -0.90 36.49
N LYS A 134 4.75 -1.02 36.39
CA LYS A 134 5.54 -1.89 37.32
C LYS A 134 5.41 -1.46 38.76
N VAL A 135 5.47 -0.15 39.04
CA VAL A 135 5.30 0.39 40.39
C VAL A 135 3.90 0.14 40.94
N GLU A 136 2.89 0.35 40.09
CA GLU A 136 1.48 0.10 40.42
C GLU A 136 1.10 -1.39 40.46
N LYS A 137 2.02 -2.28 40.05
CA LYS A 137 1.82 -3.74 39.91
C LYS A 137 0.67 -4.12 38.95
N ASP A 138 0.42 -3.30 37.97
CA ASP A 138 -0.53 -3.57 36.90
C ASP A 138 0.12 -4.44 35.83
N LYS A 139 -0.16 -5.73 35.86
CA LYS A 139 0.47 -6.71 34.95
C LYS A 139 0.02 -6.52 33.51
N GLU A 140 -1.23 -6.18 33.25
CA GLU A 140 -1.78 -6.02 31.89
C GLU A 140 -1.13 -4.80 31.21
N GLU A 141 -1.05 -3.67 31.91
CA GLU A 141 -0.38 -2.49 31.41
C GLU A 141 1.12 -2.70 31.21
N VAL A 142 1.80 -3.42 32.11
CA VAL A 142 3.23 -3.79 31.92
C VAL A 142 3.41 -4.59 30.65
N GLU A 143 2.62 -5.64 30.45
CA GLU A 143 2.72 -6.52 29.28
C GLU A 143 2.47 -5.75 27.98
N LYS A 144 1.45 -4.87 27.96
CA LYS A 144 1.13 -4.02 26.82
C LYS A 144 2.32 -3.15 26.40
N TRP A 145 2.89 -2.39 27.34
CA TRP A 145 3.99 -1.45 27.02
C TRP A 145 5.28 -2.19 26.69
N GLU A 146 5.60 -3.27 27.39
CA GLU A 146 6.77 -4.10 27.05
C GLU A 146 6.67 -4.73 25.68
N LYS A 147 5.45 -5.15 25.26
CA LYS A 147 5.21 -5.68 23.93
C LYS A 147 5.53 -4.65 22.85
N LEU A 148 5.06 -3.40 22.98
CA LEU A 148 5.34 -2.31 22.02
C LEU A 148 6.84 -1.99 21.96
N ILE A 149 7.51 -1.88 23.12
CA ILE A 149 8.94 -1.63 23.19
C ILE A 149 9.74 -2.75 22.50
N ASN A 150 9.40 -3.99 22.77
CA ASN A 150 10.08 -5.16 22.19
C ASN A 150 9.85 -5.25 20.67
N LEU A 151 8.65 -4.90 20.20
CA LEU A 151 8.36 -4.85 18.79
C LEU A 151 9.23 -3.79 18.09
N SER A 152 9.27 -2.57 18.60
CA SER A 152 10.12 -1.52 18.00
C SER A 152 11.59 -1.90 18.02
N ARG A 153 12.07 -2.57 19.06
CA ARG A 153 13.42 -3.13 19.09
C ARG A 153 13.64 -4.16 17.97
N SER A 154 12.70 -5.07 17.79
CA SER A 154 12.75 -6.06 16.71
C SER A 154 12.80 -5.38 15.34
N ASN A 155 11.95 -4.39 15.10
CA ASN A 155 11.91 -3.63 13.85
C ASN A 155 13.24 -2.91 13.58
N ILE A 156 13.84 -2.30 14.63
CA ILE A 156 15.15 -1.65 14.56
C ILE A 156 16.24 -2.66 14.16
N GLU A 157 16.28 -3.84 14.78
CA GLU A 157 17.28 -4.86 14.44
C GLU A 157 17.10 -5.38 13.02
N LYS A 158 15.87 -5.60 12.54
CA LYS A 158 15.62 -5.98 11.16
C LYS A 158 16.10 -4.91 10.17
N THR A 159 15.85 -3.64 10.45
CA THR A 159 16.30 -2.52 9.60
C THR A 159 17.82 -2.43 9.53
N LYS A 160 18.53 -2.73 10.64
CA LYS A 160 19.99 -2.69 10.67
C LYS A 160 20.68 -3.70 9.75
N VAL A 161 20.02 -4.82 9.49
CA VAL A 161 20.57 -5.92 8.67
C VAL A 161 19.95 -6.00 7.28
N ALA A 162 18.96 -5.17 6.99
CA ALA A 162 18.32 -5.12 5.68
C ALA A 162 19.24 -4.45 4.65
N ASP A 163 19.33 -4.99 3.46
CA ASP A 163 19.93 -4.34 2.30
C ASP A 163 18.89 -3.52 1.54
N LEU A 164 17.64 -4.02 1.50
CA LEU A 164 16.50 -3.37 0.87
C LEU A 164 15.29 -3.34 1.80
N LEU A 165 14.71 -2.15 2.01
CA LEU A 165 13.46 -1.94 2.74
C LEU A 165 12.36 -1.48 1.77
N ILE A 166 11.27 -2.25 1.67
CA ILE A 166 10.09 -1.92 0.87
C ILE A 166 8.97 -1.48 1.81
N ILE A 167 8.57 -0.21 1.70
CA ILE A 167 7.52 0.40 2.52
C ILE A 167 6.26 0.52 1.68
N LEU A 168 5.13 0.09 2.23
CA LEU A 168 3.85 -0.03 1.57
C LEU A 168 2.81 0.81 2.28
N ASP A 169 2.00 1.54 1.50
CA ASP A 169 0.83 2.26 1.97
C ASP A 169 1.13 3.31 3.04
N SER A 170 2.33 3.87 3.02
CA SER A 170 2.73 4.92 3.95
C SER A 170 4.05 5.56 3.55
N SER A 171 4.41 6.60 4.25
CA SER A 171 5.74 7.21 4.31
C SER A 171 6.13 8.13 3.16
N SER A 172 5.25 8.45 2.21
CA SER A 172 5.52 9.50 1.20
C SER A 172 5.86 10.87 1.81
N ASN A 173 5.44 11.12 3.05
CA ASN A 173 5.70 12.36 3.79
C ASN A 173 6.62 12.16 5.02
N ASP A 174 7.19 10.97 5.22
CA ASP A 174 7.92 10.61 6.45
C ASP A 174 9.45 10.70 6.29
N LEU A 175 9.97 11.90 5.95
CA LEU A 175 11.40 12.16 5.87
C LEU A 175 12.15 11.75 7.15
N LYS A 176 11.54 11.97 8.33
CA LYS A 176 12.14 11.57 9.60
C LYS A 176 12.31 10.06 9.73
N GLY A 177 11.34 9.30 9.17
CA GLY A 177 11.43 7.84 9.11
C GLY A 177 12.58 7.38 8.23
N VAL A 178 12.72 7.98 7.05
CA VAL A 178 13.85 7.72 6.14
C VAL A 178 15.18 8.07 6.77
N GLU A 179 15.33 9.27 7.35
CA GLU A 179 16.54 9.68 8.10
C GLU A 179 16.84 8.71 9.25
N ARG A 180 15.82 8.27 9.97
CA ARG A 180 15.96 7.30 11.05
C ARG A 180 16.46 5.96 10.56
N ALA A 181 15.90 5.44 9.48
CA ALA A 181 16.32 4.18 8.85
C ALA A 181 17.79 4.26 8.40
N ARG A 182 18.18 5.35 7.73
CA ARG A 182 19.57 5.59 7.31
C ARG A 182 20.54 5.79 8.48
N THR A 183 20.06 6.34 9.59
CA THR A 183 20.88 6.41 10.84
C THR A 183 21.16 5.02 11.40
N LEU A 184 20.23 4.08 11.24
CA LEU A 184 20.38 2.69 11.69
C LEU A 184 21.24 1.88 10.73
N ASN A 185 21.08 2.13 9.43
CA ASN A 185 21.83 1.47 8.36
C ASN A 185 22.07 2.46 7.21
N PRO A 186 23.29 3.04 7.11
CA PRO A 186 23.62 4.04 6.08
C PRO A 186 23.58 3.50 4.64
N ASP A 187 23.77 2.20 4.47
CA ASP A 187 23.83 1.55 3.15
C ASP A 187 22.45 0.99 2.70
N LEU A 188 21.40 1.22 3.51
CA LEU A 188 20.06 0.71 3.25
C LEU A 188 19.44 1.38 2.01
N ASP A 189 19.01 0.57 1.05
CA ASP A 189 18.13 1.03 -0.02
C ASP A 189 16.67 1.00 0.40
N ILE A 190 15.91 2.03 -0.02
CA ILE A 190 14.51 2.19 0.36
C ILE A 190 13.63 2.37 -0.87
N ILE A 191 12.58 1.57 -0.96
CA ILE A 191 11.48 1.72 -1.93
C ILE A 191 10.22 2.10 -1.15
N ILE A 192 9.51 3.13 -1.59
CA ILE A 192 8.21 3.51 -1.04
C ILE A 192 7.14 3.33 -2.13
N LEU A 193 6.14 2.49 -1.85
CA LEU A 193 4.97 2.23 -2.68
C LEU A 193 3.75 2.78 -1.95
N ASP A 194 3.36 3.99 -2.27
CA ASP A 194 2.35 4.75 -1.53
C ASP A 194 1.39 5.47 -2.49
N HIS A 195 0.28 5.94 -1.96
CA HIS A 195 -0.76 6.64 -2.71
C HIS A 195 -1.28 7.90 -1.99
N HIS A 196 -0.75 8.20 -0.83
CA HIS A 196 -1.14 9.41 -0.09
C HIS A 196 -0.68 10.68 -0.81
N GLU A 197 -1.49 11.75 -0.68
CA GLU A 197 -1.09 13.06 -1.18
C GLU A 197 0.12 13.61 -0.43
N PHE A 198 0.93 14.41 -1.09
CA PHE A 198 2.10 15.04 -0.47
C PHE A 198 1.69 16.28 0.33
N ASP A 199 2.25 16.44 1.51
CA ASP A 199 2.03 17.60 2.36
C ASP A 199 2.55 18.90 1.72
N SER A 200 3.66 18.80 0.96
CA SER A 200 4.22 19.91 0.20
C SER A 200 5.09 19.44 -0.97
N LYS A 201 5.37 20.37 -1.88
CA LYS A 201 6.27 20.10 -3.01
C LYS A 201 7.70 19.85 -2.55
N GLU A 202 8.12 20.56 -1.51
CA GLU A 202 9.47 20.46 -0.94
C GLU A 202 9.70 19.05 -0.38
N ILE A 203 8.74 18.51 0.38
CA ILE A 203 8.80 17.12 0.90
C ILE A 203 8.86 16.12 -0.26
N MET A 204 8.03 16.30 -1.29
CA MET A 204 8.05 15.43 -2.47
C MET A 204 9.42 15.41 -3.15
N ASP A 205 10.01 16.59 -3.40
CA ASP A 205 11.30 16.71 -4.06
C ASP A 205 12.43 16.14 -3.19
N GLU A 206 12.35 16.28 -1.86
CA GLU A 206 13.33 15.76 -0.92
C GLU A 206 13.25 14.24 -0.82
N MET A 207 12.05 13.68 -0.70
CA MET A 207 11.83 12.22 -0.71
C MET A 207 12.32 11.57 -2.01
N ASP A 208 12.08 12.19 -3.14
CA ASP A 208 12.48 11.67 -4.46
C ASP A 208 14.02 11.56 -4.64
N ASN A 209 14.78 12.35 -3.88
CA ASN A 209 16.23 12.26 -3.84
C ASN A 209 16.76 11.17 -2.89
N GLU A 210 15.98 10.79 -1.90
CA GLU A 210 16.40 9.87 -0.83
C GLU A 210 16.01 8.42 -1.09
N VAL A 211 14.91 8.17 -1.84
CA VAL A 211 14.35 6.83 -2.00
C VAL A 211 13.86 6.58 -3.43
N ILE A 212 13.56 5.32 -3.77
CA ILE A 212 12.76 5.01 -4.95
C ILE A 212 11.28 5.20 -4.57
N LEU A 213 10.73 6.35 -4.95
CA LEU A 213 9.37 6.74 -4.62
C LEU A 213 8.41 6.45 -5.77
N CYS A 214 7.48 5.51 -5.56
CA CYS A 214 6.39 5.18 -6.45
C CYS A 214 5.08 5.68 -5.83
N ASN A 215 4.58 6.80 -6.33
CA ASN A 215 3.32 7.37 -5.86
C ASN A 215 2.63 8.09 -7.03
N PRO A 216 1.37 7.72 -7.38
CA PRO A 216 0.66 8.33 -8.50
C PRO A 216 0.36 9.81 -8.30
N HIS A 217 0.38 10.34 -7.07
CA HIS A 217 0.24 11.77 -6.79
C HIS A 217 1.54 12.58 -6.97
N HIS A 218 2.65 11.90 -7.30
CA HIS A 218 3.88 12.63 -7.60
C HIS A 218 3.68 13.52 -8.84
N ARG A 219 4.14 14.78 -8.77
CA ARG A 219 3.93 15.78 -9.84
C ARG A 219 4.47 15.41 -11.23
N LEU A 220 5.42 14.50 -11.29
CA LEU A 220 6.00 13.98 -12.54
C LEU A 220 5.42 12.61 -12.92
N ASP A 221 4.45 12.10 -12.18
CA ASP A 221 3.74 10.88 -12.53
C ASP A 221 2.67 11.17 -13.58
N GLU A 222 2.69 10.45 -14.70
CA GLU A 222 1.78 10.61 -15.83
C GLU A 222 0.75 9.48 -15.92
N SER A 223 0.71 8.57 -14.93
CA SER A 223 -0.25 7.46 -14.91
C SER A 223 -1.69 7.97 -14.92
N ILE A 224 -2.56 7.23 -15.58
CA ILE A 224 -3.98 7.60 -15.75
C ILE A 224 -4.74 7.49 -14.43
N ASN A 225 -4.45 6.45 -13.65
CA ASN A 225 -5.15 6.19 -12.40
C ASN A 225 -4.40 6.78 -11.20
N LYS A 226 -4.93 7.86 -10.65
CA LYS A 226 -4.42 8.50 -9.43
C LYS A 226 -5.10 7.99 -8.16
N ASP A 227 -6.13 7.16 -8.31
CA ASP A 227 -6.96 6.66 -7.20
C ASP A 227 -6.63 5.21 -6.83
N LEU A 228 -5.41 4.72 -7.09
CA LEU A 228 -4.96 3.42 -6.57
C LEU A 228 -4.78 3.49 -5.05
N SER A 229 -4.99 2.38 -4.38
CA SER A 229 -4.66 2.19 -2.96
C SER A 229 -3.24 1.62 -2.78
N GLY A 230 -2.74 1.54 -1.56
CA GLY A 230 -1.46 0.89 -1.26
C GLY A 230 -1.41 -0.56 -1.75
N ALA A 231 -2.50 -1.33 -1.61
CA ALA A 231 -2.63 -2.67 -2.19
C ALA A 231 -2.59 -2.63 -3.73
N GLY A 232 -3.21 -1.62 -4.34
CA GLY A 232 -3.13 -1.37 -5.77
C GLY A 232 -1.69 -1.10 -6.23
N MET A 233 -0.95 -0.30 -5.49
CA MET A 233 0.46 -0.01 -5.76
C MET A 233 1.35 -1.25 -5.62
N ALA A 234 1.17 -2.04 -4.55
CA ALA A 234 1.87 -3.30 -4.36
C ALA A 234 1.58 -4.30 -5.50
N TYR A 235 0.32 -4.37 -5.93
CA TYR A 235 -0.10 -5.20 -7.06
C TYR A 235 0.56 -4.77 -8.37
N LYS A 236 0.67 -3.47 -8.64
CA LYS A 236 1.36 -2.96 -9.84
C LYS A 236 2.83 -3.38 -9.87
N VAL A 237 3.53 -3.28 -8.74
CA VAL A 237 4.92 -3.75 -8.67
C VAL A 237 5.00 -5.27 -8.84
N ALA A 238 4.10 -6.04 -8.22
CA ALA A 238 4.03 -7.48 -8.41
C ALA A 238 3.76 -7.88 -9.88
N LYS A 239 2.88 -7.16 -10.58
CA LYS A 239 2.65 -7.32 -12.03
C LYS A 239 3.87 -6.95 -12.87
N GLY A 240 4.60 -5.90 -12.48
CA GLY A 240 5.86 -5.54 -13.14
C GLY A 240 6.93 -6.63 -12.98
N ILE A 241 7.00 -7.26 -11.82
CA ILE A 241 7.86 -8.43 -11.60
C ILE A 241 7.45 -9.60 -12.51
N ASP A 242 6.14 -9.89 -12.61
CA ASP A 242 5.61 -10.93 -13.52
C ASP A 242 6.05 -10.67 -14.96
N GLU A 243 5.96 -9.43 -15.41
CA GLU A 243 6.31 -9.05 -16.77
C GLU A 243 7.79 -9.23 -17.06
N VAL A 244 8.68 -8.75 -16.16
CA VAL A 244 10.14 -8.90 -16.36
C VAL A 244 10.58 -10.36 -16.31
N LEU A 245 9.93 -11.19 -15.49
CA LEU A 245 10.25 -12.61 -15.35
C LEU A 245 9.50 -13.52 -16.35
N GLU A 246 8.68 -12.94 -17.22
CA GLU A 246 7.78 -13.69 -18.12
C GLU A 246 6.89 -14.71 -17.36
N ASP A 247 6.52 -14.36 -16.10
CA ASP A 247 5.69 -15.16 -15.20
C ASP A 247 4.23 -14.79 -15.37
N ASP A 248 3.62 -15.25 -16.48
CA ASP A 248 2.34 -14.76 -16.98
C ASP A 248 1.19 -14.96 -15.98
N GLY A 249 0.80 -13.86 -15.36
CA GLY A 249 -0.40 -13.76 -14.55
C GLY A 249 -0.31 -14.30 -13.12
N PHE A 250 0.88 -14.62 -12.60
CA PHE A 250 1.03 -15.06 -11.21
C PHE A 250 0.37 -14.10 -10.23
N SER A 251 0.60 -12.80 -10.36
CA SER A 251 0.06 -11.79 -9.44
C SER A 251 -1.46 -11.62 -9.54
N ASN A 252 -2.12 -12.15 -10.57
CA ASN A 252 -3.58 -12.07 -10.70
C ASN A 252 -4.32 -12.75 -9.53
N GLN A 253 -3.70 -13.70 -8.85
CA GLN A 253 -4.26 -14.34 -7.67
C GLN A 253 -4.45 -13.38 -6.49
N PHE A 254 -3.81 -12.21 -6.49
CA PHE A 254 -3.90 -11.22 -5.41
C PHE A 254 -5.01 -10.18 -5.63
N ARG A 255 -5.79 -10.27 -6.71
CA ARG A 255 -6.85 -9.30 -7.00
C ARG A 255 -7.90 -9.18 -5.92
N ASP A 256 -8.15 -10.23 -5.14
CA ASP A 256 -9.05 -10.20 -3.99
C ASP A 256 -8.49 -9.31 -2.85
N LEU A 257 -7.18 -9.37 -2.60
CA LEU A 257 -6.50 -8.47 -1.65
C LEU A 257 -6.53 -7.01 -2.14
N VAL A 258 -6.29 -6.81 -3.44
CA VAL A 258 -6.42 -5.48 -4.07
C VAL A 258 -7.82 -4.91 -3.90
N ALA A 259 -8.86 -5.74 -4.12
CA ALA A 259 -10.24 -5.32 -3.95
C ALA A 259 -10.54 -4.89 -2.51
N ILE A 260 -9.98 -5.59 -1.52
CA ILE A 260 -10.13 -5.22 -0.10
C ILE A 260 -9.44 -3.88 0.18
N GLY A 261 -8.20 -3.69 -0.26
CA GLY A 261 -7.50 -2.43 -0.07
C GLY A 261 -8.26 -1.25 -0.70
N LEU A 262 -8.61 -1.36 -1.99
CA LEU A 262 -9.37 -0.32 -2.71
C LEU A 262 -10.69 0.05 -2.02
N VAL A 263 -11.42 -0.94 -1.49
CA VAL A 263 -12.71 -0.70 -0.80
C VAL A 263 -12.50 -0.24 0.64
N GLY A 264 -11.52 -0.81 1.32
CA GLY A 264 -11.17 -0.48 2.71
C GLY A 264 -10.75 0.97 2.87
N ASP A 265 -9.95 1.46 1.93
CA ASP A 265 -9.48 2.84 1.90
C ASP A 265 -10.40 3.79 1.12
N MET A 266 -11.59 3.33 0.75
CA MET A 266 -12.65 4.10 0.07
C MET A 266 -12.18 4.77 -1.23
N MET A 267 -11.28 4.13 -1.99
CA MET A 267 -10.79 4.65 -3.25
C MET A 267 -11.91 4.83 -4.28
N SER A 268 -11.69 5.74 -5.23
CA SER A 268 -12.73 6.11 -6.20
C SER A 268 -13.16 4.93 -7.06
N VAL A 269 -14.41 4.49 -6.89
CA VAL A 269 -15.03 3.48 -7.75
C VAL A 269 -15.58 4.07 -9.06
N LEU A 270 -15.36 5.37 -9.31
CA LEU A 270 -15.64 6.00 -10.60
C LEU A 270 -14.51 5.75 -11.60
N ASN A 271 -13.32 5.40 -11.12
CA ASN A 271 -12.21 4.95 -11.95
C ASN A 271 -12.48 3.54 -12.50
N PHE A 272 -12.31 3.36 -13.81
CA PHE A 272 -12.60 2.09 -14.49
C PHE A 272 -11.64 0.97 -14.07
N GLU A 273 -10.36 1.28 -13.86
CA GLU A 273 -9.39 0.30 -13.39
C GLU A 273 -9.74 -0.22 -12.00
N ASN A 274 -10.03 0.70 -11.05
CA ASN A 274 -10.45 0.31 -9.71
C ASN A 274 -11.71 -0.57 -9.75
N ARG A 275 -12.67 -0.22 -10.60
CA ARG A 275 -13.86 -1.05 -10.79
C ARG A 275 -13.54 -2.44 -11.34
N TYR A 276 -12.64 -2.51 -12.33
CA TYR A 276 -12.20 -3.78 -12.89
C TYR A 276 -11.53 -4.64 -11.81
N LEU A 277 -10.54 -4.10 -11.10
CA LEU A 277 -9.81 -4.82 -10.05
C LEU A 277 -10.74 -5.29 -8.92
N ILE A 278 -11.65 -4.42 -8.45
CA ILE A 278 -12.66 -4.80 -7.45
C ILE A 278 -13.58 -5.89 -7.98
N SER A 279 -14.07 -5.77 -9.22
CA SER A 279 -14.95 -6.77 -9.82
C SER A 279 -14.27 -8.14 -9.94
N GLN A 280 -13.02 -8.17 -10.38
CA GLN A 280 -12.24 -9.41 -10.51
C GLN A 280 -11.92 -10.03 -9.14
N GLY A 281 -11.51 -9.22 -8.17
CA GLY A 281 -11.20 -9.70 -6.83
C GLY A 281 -12.41 -10.29 -6.10
N LEU A 282 -13.60 -9.67 -6.25
CA LEU A 282 -14.83 -10.17 -5.64
C LEU A 282 -15.37 -11.43 -6.30
N GLN A 283 -15.07 -11.67 -7.59
CA GLN A 283 -15.50 -12.88 -8.30
C GLN A 283 -14.60 -14.09 -8.00
N ASN A 284 -13.34 -13.86 -7.68
CA ASN A 284 -12.30 -14.87 -7.52
C ASN A 284 -11.58 -14.69 -6.17
N VAL A 285 -12.26 -15.05 -5.09
CA VAL A 285 -11.65 -15.01 -3.75
C VAL A 285 -10.76 -16.24 -3.59
N ASN A 286 -9.45 -16.04 -3.65
CA ASN A 286 -8.43 -17.09 -3.64
C ASN A 286 -7.69 -17.19 -2.31
N ASN A 287 -7.63 -16.10 -1.55
CA ASN A 287 -6.89 -16.09 -0.29
C ASN A 287 -7.69 -16.75 0.84
N ILE A 288 -7.08 -17.73 1.50
CA ILE A 288 -7.72 -18.55 2.53
C ILE A 288 -8.23 -17.70 3.71
N GLY A 289 -7.56 -16.59 4.01
CA GLY A 289 -7.96 -15.66 5.07
C GLY A 289 -9.26 -14.90 4.77
N LEU A 290 -9.79 -14.97 3.53
CA LEU A 290 -10.99 -14.28 3.07
C LEU A 290 -12.17 -15.23 2.82
N SER A 291 -11.93 -16.54 2.82
CA SER A 291 -12.94 -17.56 2.52
C SER A 291 -13.72 -18.04 3.75
#